data_8018f4668a5375ec752caa6c6387b85a
#
_entry.id   8018f4668a5375ec752caa6c6387b85a
#
_cell.length_a   1.000
_cell.length_b   1.000
_cell.length_c   1.000
_cell.angle_alpha   90.00
_cell.angle_beta   90.00
_cell.angle_gamma   90.00
#
_symmetry.space_group_name_H-M   'P 1'
#
loop_
_entity.id
_entity.type
_entity.pdbx_description
1 polymer ?
#
loop_
_entity_poly.entity_id
_entity_poly.type
_entity_poly.pdbx_seq_one_letter_code
_entity_poly.pdbx_strand_id
1 'polypeptide(L)'
;MYPRIELSGLDGGSSGCGETELSAYAKIAVDGEFFSSIPRDTTFYIVRHGQSEGNATLTFQGRLDYPLDARGLEQAQAAAAWLVEKNVDAVVSSPQRRASVTASIISKACGCGDPILLPSLVEVDVGIFSAIDMDTARLKYPEIFGEFRYRSWDAVPGAEHSRGMYGRAVCSWMRMRDLAMEGAKTIVCVSHGGLIQWLIRSTFGVRTWLPLIPSSNCGISQFDVEPTGDGLPAFAQWPMINFRAPDVGIGIKPTF
;
A
#
# COMPACT_ATOMS: atom_id res chain seq x y z
N MET A 1 16.09 15.77 -10.66
CA MET A 1 14.89 15.08 -11.13
C MET A 1 14.94 13.65 -10.60
N TYR A 2 13.93 13.18 -9.89
CA TYR A 2 13.88 11.82 -9.36
C TYR A 2 13.51 10.82 -10.44
N PRO A 3 14.11 9.62 -10.46
CA PRO A 3 13.75 8.58 -11.42
C PRO A 3 12.30 8.13 -11.24
N ARG A 4 11.67 7.70 -12.33
CA ARG A 4 10.33 7.12 -12.33
C ARG A 4 10.44 5.60 -12.32
N ILE A 5 9.64 4.94 -11.48
CA ILE A 5 9.53 3.49 -11.47
C ILE A 5 8.46 3.06 -12.49
N GLU A 6 8.86 2.29 -13.48
CA GLU A 6 7.96 1.70 -14.49
C GLU A 6 7.65 0.24 -14.12
N LEU A 7 6.39 -0.17 -14.29
CA LEU A 7 5.97 -1.55 -13.98
C LEU A 7 6.59 -2.57 -14.96
N SER A 8 6.74 -2.18 -16.22
CA SER A 8 7.30 -3.05 -17.26
C SER A 8 8.77 -3.42 -17.05
N GLY A 9 9.52 -2.68 -16.27
CA GLY A 9 10.92 -2.98 -15.94
C GLY A 9 11.10 -3.93 -14.75
N LEU A 10 10.03 -4.35 -14.10
CA LEU A 10 10.03 -5.15 -12.87
C LEU A 10 9.66 -6.62 -13.13
N ASP A 11 9.45 -7.01 -14.39
CA ASP A 11 8.99 -8.36 -14.81
C ASP A 11 10.08 -9.45 -14.69
N GLY A 12 11.22 -9.16 -14.09
CA GLY A 12 12.37 -10.08 -13.95
C GLY A 12 12.24 -11.17 -12.88
N GLY A 13 11.07 -11.38 -12.31
CA GLY A 13 10.84 -12.42 -11.32
C GLY A 13 9.36 -12.80 -11.22
N SER A 14 9.08 -14.03 -10.86
CA SER A 14 7.79 -14.73 -10.81
C SER A 14 6.61 -14.08 -10.04
N SER A 15 6.60 -12.77 -9.85
CA SER A 15 5.61 -12.00 -9.09
C SER A 15 5.10 -10.71 -9.77
N GLY A 16 5.42 -10.47 -11.03
CA GLY A 16 4.87 -9.35 -11.82
C GLY A 16 3.57 -9.76 -12.49
N CYS A 17 2.45 -9.07 -12.19
CA CYS A 17 1.18 -9.30 -12.86
C CYS A 17 1.13 -8.47 -14.16
N GLY A 18 1.02 -9.13 -15.33
CA GLY A 18 0.82 -8.47 -16.62
C GLY A 18 -0.55 -7.75 -16.70
N GLU A 19 -0.70 -6.79 -17.66
CA GLU A 19 -1.96 -6.01 -17.82
C GLU A 19 -3.21 -6.88 -17.99
N THR A 20 -3.09 -7.98 -18.72
CA THR A 20 -4.19 -8.94 -18.93
C THR A 20 -4.60 -9.60 -17.63
N GLU A 21 -3.65 -9.97 -16.78
CA GLU A 21 -3.88 -10.58 -15.48
C GLU A 21 -4.49 -9.57 -14.51
N LEU A 22 -3.99 -8.34 -14.46
CA LEU A 22 -4.57 -7.27 -13.63
C LEU A 22 -6.04 -7.01 -13.96
N SER A 23 -6.40 -7.10 -15.26
CA SER A 23 -7.80 -6.98 -15.70
C SER A 23 -8.68 -8.15 -15.22
N ALA A 24 -8.11 -9.36 -15.12
CA ALA A 24 -8.80 -10.52 -14.58
C ALA A 24 -8.94 -10.40 -13.04
N TYR A 25 -7.86 -10.02 -12.37
CA TYR A 25 -7.85 -9.82 -10.90
C TYR A 25 -8.82 -8.73 -10.44
N ALA A 26 -9.08 -7.70 -11.26
CA ALA A 26 -10.07 -6.68 -10.95
C ALA A 26 -11.51 -7.21 -10.79
N LYS A 27 -11.77 -8.48 -11.09
CA LYS A 27 -13.06 -9.16 -10.90
C LYS A 27 -13.13 -9.96 -9.60
N ILE A 28 -12.02 -10.23 -8.94
CA ILE A 28 -11.92 -11.04 -7.73
C ILE A 28 -12.35 -10.19 -6.53
N ALA A 29 -13.19 -10.73 -5.66
CA ALA A 29 -13.42 -10.19 -4.34
C ALA A 29 -12.33 -10.70 -3.38
N VAL A 30 -11.86 -9.84 -2.48
CA VAL A 30 -10.90 -10.21 -1.44
C VAL A 30 -11.67 -10.34 -0.12
N ASP A 31 -12.51 -11.34 -0.04
CA ASP A 31 -13.41 -11.62 1.08
C ASP A 31 -12.99 -12.88 1.86
N GLY A 32 -13.87 -13.37 2.72
CA GLY A 32 -13.60 -14.59 3.51
C GLY A 32 -13.34 -15.82 2.65
N GLU A 33 -14.00 -15.96 1.49
CA GLU A 33 -13.76 -17.05 0.54
C GLU A 33 -12.34 -16.99 -0.01
N PHE A 34 -11.85 -15.79 -0.38
CA PHE A 34 -10.49 -15.57 -0.85
C PHE A 34 -9.44 -16.05 0.15
N PHE A 35 -9.71 -15.91 1.45
CA PHE A 35 -8.80 -16.31 2.53
C PHE A 35 -9.07 -17.71 3.09
N SER A 36 -10.06 -18.45 2.59
CA SER A 36 -10.47 -19.77 3.12
C SER A 36 -9.34 -20.82 3.11
N SER A 37 -8.33 -20.64 2.26
CA SER A 37 -7.17 -21.54 2.17
C SER A 37 -6.08 -21.29 3.23
N ILE A 38 -6.16 -20.19 3.99
CA ILE A 38 -5.21 -19.90 5.07
C ILE A 38 -5.43 -20.92 6.21
N PRO A 39 -4.39 -21.66 6.63
CA PRO A 39 -4.57 -22.78 7.55
C PRO A 39 -4.62 -22.41 9.04
N ARG A 40 -4.37 -21.14 9.38
CA ARG A 40 -4.26 -20.66 10.78
C ARG A 40 -4.52 -19.16 10.87
N ASP A 41 -4.76 -18.69 12.09
CA ASP A 41 -4.91 -17.25 12.36
C ASP A 41 -3.71 -16.51 11.81
N THR A 42 -4.02 -15.47 11.03
CA THR A 42 -3.01 -14.67 10.33
C THR A 42 -3.34 -13.19 10.45
N THR A 43 -2.34 -12.39 10.82
CA THR A 43 -2.45 -10.92 10.91
C THR A 43 -1.62 -10.27 9.81
N PHE A 44 -2.24 -9.33 9.10
CA PHE A 44 -1.59 -8.47 8.10
C PHE A 44 -1.52 -7.04 8.62
N TYR A 45 -0.32 -6.48 8.74
CA TYR A 45 -0.11 -5.07 9.04
C TYR A 45 0.21 -4.31 7.77
N ILE A 46 -0.71 -3.44 7.36
CA ILE A 46 -0.55 -2.57 6.18
C ILE A 46 -0.01 -1.22 6.64
N VAL A 47 1.19 -0.87 6.18
CA VAL A 47 1.94 0.29 6.65
C VAL A 47 2.20 1.24 5.48
N ARG A 48 1.85 2.52 5.61
CA ARG A 48 2.32 3.53 4.66
C ARG A 48 3.79 3.85 4.94
N HIS A 49 4.58 4.04 3.90
CA HIS A 49 5.97 4.49 4.04
C HIS A 49 6.10 5.76 4.92
N GLY A 50 7.26 5.98 5.51
CA GLY A 50 7.61 7.19 6.25
C GLY A 50 7.56 8.45 5.37
N GLN A 51 7.63 9.64 5.98
CA GLN A 51 7.62 10.89 5.23
C GLN A 51 8.77 10.91 4.21
N SER A 52 8.44 11.24 2.97
CA SER A 52 9.41 11.47 1.90
C SER A 52 9.59 12.97 1.65
N GLU A 53 10.67 13.36 0.97
CA GLU A 53 10.88 14.73 0.55
C GLU A 53 9.68 15.30 -0.25
N GLY A 54 9.03 14.48 -1.07
CA GLY A 54 7.83 14.87 -1.79
C GLY A 54 6.60 15.04 -0.89
N ASN A 55 6.50 14.30 0.24
CA ASN A 55 5.45 14.55 1.24
C ASN A 55 5.68 15.87 1.97
N ALA A 56 6.93 16.18 2.32
CA ALA A 56 7.28 17.43 2.99
C ALA A 56 6.92 18.67 2.15
N THR A 57 6.99 18.55 0.83
CA THR A 57 6.63 19.63 -0.12
C THR A 57 5.21 19.51 -0.67
N LEU A 58 4.37 18.59 -0.16
CA LEU A 58 2.99 18.34 -0.62
C LEU A 58 2.89 18.01 -2.11
N THR A 59 3.94 17.43 -2.70
CA THR A 59 4.04 17.10 -4.11
C THR A 59 3.36 15.78 -4.42
N PHE A 60 2.59 15.71 -5.50
CA PHE A 60 2.10 14.46 -6.06
C PHE A 60 3.28 13.66 -6.63
N GLN A 61 3.70 12.64 -5.92
CA GLN A 61 4.89 11.87 -6.26
C GLN A 61 4.59 10.77 -7.29
N GLY A 62 3.45 10.09 -7.11
CA GLY A 62 3.12 8.94 -7.94
C GLY A 62 4.28 7.95 -7.99
N ARG A 63 4.70 7.59 -9.21
CA ARG A 63 5.81 6.67 -9.46
C ARG A 63 7.21 7.30 -9.41
N LEU A 64 7.32 8.59 -9.14
CA LEU A 64 8.62 9.22 -8.91
C LEU A 64 9.25 8.71 -7.61
N ASP A 65 10.53 8.44 -7.65
CA ASP A 65 11.23 7.71 -6.58
C ASP A 65 11.93 8.66 -5.59
N TYR A 66 11.12 9.46 -4.88
CA TYR A 66 11.57 10.32 -3.80
C TYR A 66 12.09 9.49 -2.61
N PRO A 67 13.22 9.87 -1.97
CA PRO A 67 13.69 9.23 -0.76
C PRO A 67 12.85 9.63 0.47
N LEU A 68 13.03 8.93 1.57
CA LEU A 68 12.62 9.40 2.90
C LEU A 68 13.43 10.64 3.28
N ASP A 69 12.79 11.57 4.00
CA ASP A 69 13.49 12.62 4.73
C ASP A 69 13.88 12.16 6.15
N ALA A 70 14.54 13.03 6.92
CA ALA A 70 14.98 12.71 8.29
C ALA A 70 13.80 12.29 9.17
N ARG A 71 12.66 12.98 9.06
CA ARG A 71 11.45 12.65 9.81
C ARG A 71 10.86 11.32 9.40
N GLY A 72 10.89 10.97 8.11
CA GLY A 72 10.44 9.67 7.62
C GLY A 72 11.26 8.52 8.17
N LEU A 73 12.56 8.71 8.37
CA LEU A 73 13.43 7.72 9.02
C LEU A 73 13.05 7.53 10.51
N GLU A 74 12.81 8.60 11.25
CA GLU A 74 12.34 8.54 12.63
C GLU A 74 10.98 7.83 12.74
N GLN A 75 10.05 8.15 11.84
CA GLN A 75 8.73 7.49 11.77
C GLN A 75 8.85 6.00 11.50
N ALA A 76 9.74 5.60 10.58
CA ALA A 76 9.99 4.20 10.28
C ALA A 76 10.58 3.44 11.47
N GLN A 77 11.47 4.08 12.24
CA GLN A 77 12.04 3.50 13.47
C GLN A 77 10.96 3.32 14.55
N ALA A 78 10.09 4.30 14.76
CA ALA A 78 9.00 4.20 15.72
C ALA A 78 7.98 3.11 15.34
N ALA A 79 7.62 3.02 14.06
CA ALA A 79 6.77 1.93 13.56
C ALA A 79 7.43 0.56 13.75
N ALA A 80 8.73 0.44 13.48
CA ALA A 80 9.50 -0.77 13.68
C ALA A 80 9.52 -1.20 15.15
N ALA A 81 9.77 -0.27 16.07
CA ALA A 81 9.76 -0.54 17.51
C ALA A 81 8.42 -1.11 18.01
N TRP A 82 7.30 -0.60 17.48
CA TRP A 82 5.97 -1.13 17.79
C TRP A 82 5.73 -2.52 17.18
N LEU A 83 6.22 -2.76 15.94
CA LEU A 83 6.03 -4.01 15.21
C LEU A 83 6.89 -5.15 15.75
N VAL A 84 8.05 -4.88 16.38
CA VAL A 84 8.89 -5.89 17.04
C VAL A 84 8.08 -6.77 17.99
N GLU A 85 7.15 -6.20 18.75
CA GLU A 85 6.31 -6.92 19.70
C GLU A 85 5.24 -7.81 19.05
N LYS A 86 5.10 -7.77 17.72
CA LYS A 86 4.07 -8.49 16.97
C LYS A 86 4.53 -9.80 16.36
N ASN A 87 5.79 -10.21 16.61
CA ASN A 87 6.38 -11.45 16.09
C ASN A 87 6.22 -11.56 14.56
N VAL A 88 6.72 -10.56 13.84
CA VAL A 88 6.61 -10.48 12.37
C VAL A 88 7.43 -11.60 11.72
N ASP A 89 6.77 -12.40 10.86
CA ASP A 89 7.39 -13.50 10.13
C ASP A 89 7.93 -13.07 8.76
N ALA A 90 7.26 -12.10 8.10
CA ALA A 90 7.64 -11.65 6.78
C ALA A 90 7.28 -10.17 6.55
N VAL A 91 8.10 -9.50 5.74
CA VAL A 91 7.83 -8.14 5.27
C VAL A 91 7.78 -8.14 3.75
N VAL A 92 6.68 -7.66 3.18
CA VAL A 92 6.56 -7.35 1.74
C VAL A 92 6.57 -5.85 1.53
N SER A 93 7.10 -5.36 0.41
CA SER A 93 7.23 -3.92 0.18
C SER A 93 7.13 -3.54 -1.29
N SER A 94 6.63 -2.33 -1.53
CA SER A 94 6.88 -1.63 -2.79
C SER A 94 8.39 -1.46 -3.04
N PRO A 95 8.86 -1.61 -4.29
CA PRO A 95 10.27 -1.36 -4.64
C PRO A 95 10.67 0.11 -4.60
N GLN A 96 9.73 1.07 -4.49
CA GLN A 96 10.06 2.49 -4.40
C GLN A 96 10.82 2.81 -3.11
N ARG A 97 11.90 3.60 -3.22
CA ARG A 97 12.88 3.84 -2.14
C ARG A 97 12.25 4.20 -0.80
N ARG A 98 11.27 5.11 -0.79
CA ARG A 98 10.57 5.50 0.45
C ARG A 98 9.89 4.34 1.16
N ALA A 99 9.36 3.37 0.41
CA ALA A 99 8.72 2.19 0.97
C ALA A 99 9.73 1.10 1.30
N SER A 100 10.66 0.79 0.40
CA SER A 100 11.67 -0.24 0.62
C SER A 100 12.61 0.08 1.78
N VAL A 101 12.99 1.35 1.97
CA VAL A 101 13.78 1.78 3.13
C VAL A 101 12.97 1.67 4.43
N THR A 102 11.70 2.07 4.43
CA THR A 102 10.80 1.87 5.58
C THR A 102 10.70 0.37 5.92
N ALA A 103 10.48 -0.47 4.92
CA ALA A 103 10.40 -1.92 5.08
C ALA A 103 11.69 -2.54 5.61
N SER A 104 12.85 -2.09 5.11
CA SER A 104 14.16 -2.58 5.56
C SER A 104 14.42 -2.23 7.04
N ILE A 105 13.99 -1.05 7.50
CA ILE A 105 14.09 -0.67 8.91
C ILE A 105 13.21 -1.58 9.77
N ILE A 106 11.97 -1.83 9.36
CA ILE A 106 11.04 -2.73 10.05
C ILE A 106 11.58 -4.17 10.07
N SER A 107 11.95 -4.70 8.92
CA SER A 107 12.43 -6.06 8.76
C SER A 107 13.68 -6.34 9.60
N LYS A 108 14.65 -5.41 9.58
CA LYS A 108 15.86 -5.50 10.39
C LYS A 108 15.54 -5.50 11.89
N ALA A 109 14.63 -4.64 12.34
CA ALA A 109 14.23 -4.58 13.73
C ALA A 109 13.52 -5.88 14.19
N CYS A 110 12.64 -6.42 13.35
CA CYS A 110 11.90 -7.66 13.61
C CYS A 110 12.74 -8.93 13.41
N GLY A 111 13.90 -8.85 12.76
CA GLY A 111 14.77 -10.00 12.52
C GLY A 111 14.22 -11.04 11.53
N CYS A 112 13.32 -10.62 10.60
CA CYS A 112 12.62 -11.51 9.68
C CYS A 112 13.22 -11.56 8.25
N GLY A 113 14.49 -11.24 8.09
CA GLY A 113 15.20 -11.29 6.80
C GLY A 113 14.96 -10.04 5.94
N ASP A 114 15.33 -10.09 4.66
CA ASP A 114 15.14 -8.97 3.74
C ASP A 114 13.69 -8.86 3.26
N PRO A 115 13.16 -7.62 3.05
CA PRO A 115 11.82 -7.44 2.53
C PRO A 115 11.66 -8.03 1.12
N ILE A 116 10.54 -8.71 0.88
CA ILE A 116 10.15 -9.20 -0.44
C ILE A 116 9.58 -8.01 -1.23
N LEU A 117 10.22 -7.64 -2.32
CA LEU A 117 9.76 -6.53 -3.15
C LEU A 117 8.67 -6.98 -4.12
N LEU A 118 7.51 -6.33 -4.06
CA LEU A 118 6.37 -6.61 -4.92
C LEU A 118 6.07 -5.40 -5.83
N PRO A 119 6.24 -5.53 -7.15
CA PRO A 119 5.88 -4.47 -8.11
C PRO A 119 4.43 -4.01 -8.01
N SER A 120 3.52 -4.92 -7.64
CA SER A 120 2.10 -4.61 -7.44
C SER A 120 1.85 -3.58 -6.32
N LEU A 121 2.80 -3.38 -5.40
CA LEU A 121 2.70 -2.44 -4.28
C LEU A 121 3.18 -1.01 -4.59
N VAL A 122 3.66 -0.70 -5.81
CA VAL A 122 4.06 0.68 -6.16
C VAL A 122 2.88 1.66 -6.06
N GLU A 123 3.18 2.95 -5.86
CA GLU A 123 2.16 3.99 -5.78
C GLU A 123 1.39 4.13 -7.11
N VAL A 124 0.21 4.71 -7.04
CA VAL A 124 -0.59 5.06 -8.21
C VAL A 124 0.20 5.97 -9.15
N ASP A 125 0.08 5.73 -10.45
CA ASP A 125 0.53 6.72 -11.43
C ASP A 125 -0.42 7.92 -11.41
N VAL A 126 0.12 9.09 -11.13
CA VAL A 126 -0.67 10.33 -10.98
C VAL A 126 -0.73 11.16 -12.26
N GLY A 127 -0.24 10.61 -13.39
CA GLY A 127 -0.31 11.22 -14.71
C GLY A 127 0.25 12.64 -14.75
N ILE A 128 -0.51 13.58 -15.31
CA ILE A 128 -0.09 14.98 -15.49
C ILE A 128 0.11 15.74 -14.16
N PHE A 129 -0.31 15.17 -13.02
CA PHE A 129 -0.06 15.75 -11.69
C PHE A 129 1.32 15.37 -11.13
N SER A 130 2.10 14.54 -11.83
CA SER A 130 3.45 14.16 -11.38
C SER A 130 4.35 15.38 -11.16
N ALA A 131 5.02 15.40 -10.00
CA ALA A 131 5.99 16.44 -9.58
C ALA A 131 5.38 17.84 -9.35
N ILE A 132 4.08 18.00 -9.26
CA ILE A 132 3.46 19.26 -8.88
C ILE A 132 2.69 19.12 -7.55
N ASP A 133 2.51 20.22 -6.85
CA ASP A 133 1.71 20.28 -5.63
C ASP A 133 0.22 20.50 -5.93
N MET A 134 -0.59 20.39 -4.88
CA MET A 134 -2.04 20.52 -4.95
C MET A 134 -2.51 21.88 -5.49
N ASP A 135 -1.84 22.98 -5.09
CA ASP A 135 -2.22 24.33 -5.50
C ASP A 135 -1.83 24.59 -6.96
N THR A 136 -0.65 24.12 -7.37
CA THR A 136 -0.22 24.13 -8.77
C THR A 136 -1.17 23.32 -9.65
N ALA A 137 -1.60 22.12 -9.21
CA ALA A 137 -2.56 21.30 -9.95
C ALA A 137 -3.91 22.03 -10.11
N ARG A 138 -4.41 22.68 -9.05
CA ARG A 138 -5.65 23.47 -9.07
C ARG A 138 -5.57 24.66 -10.02
N LEU A 139 -4.45 25.37 -10.02
CA LEU A 139 -4.26 26.56 -10.86
C LEU A 139 -4.04 26.20 -12.33
N LYS A 140 -3.25 25.16 -12.59
CA LYS A 140 -2.85 24.78 -13.95
C LYS A 140 -3.92 23.97 -14.68
N TYR A 141 -4.67 23.16 -13.93
CA TYR A 141 -5.66 22.23 -14.47
C TYR A 141 -6.99 22.28 -13.68
N PRO A 142 -7.66 23.45 -13.61
CA PRO A 142 -8.81 23.68 -12.71
C PRO A 142 -9.98 22.72 -12.95
N GLU A 143 -10.30 22.41 -14.21
CA GLU A 143 -11.39 21.50 -14.57
C GLU A 143 -11.06 20.06 -14.16
N ILE A 144 -9.87 19.58 -14.53
CA ILE A 144 -9.40 18.22 -14.19
C ILE A 144 -9.30 18.07 -12.67
N PHE A 145 -8.79 19.10 -11.97
CA PHE A 145 -8.70 19.09 -10.51
C PHE A 145 -10.09 19.06 -9.85
N GLY A 146 -11.07 19.75 -10.43
CA GLY A 146 -12.46 19.70 -10.02
C GLY A 146 -13.02 18.28 -10.11
N GLU A 147 -12.85 17.61 -11.25
CA GLU A 147 -13.30 16.24 -11.45
C GLU A 147 -12.53 15.22 -10.59
N PHE A 148 -11.23 15.41 -10.39
CA PHE A 148 -10.39 14.57 -9.53
C PHE A 148 -10.99 14.36 -8.14
N ARG A 149 -11.65 15.39 -7.57
CA ARG A 149 -12.28 15.29 -6.26
C ARG A 149 -13.43 14.29 -6.18
N TYR A 150 -14.06 13.96 -7.32
CA TYR A 150 -15.21 13.04 -7.40
C TYR A 150 -14.85 11.70 -8.05
N ARG A 151 -13.99 11.74 -9.08
CA ARG A 151 -13.65 10.60 -9.92
C ARG A 151 -12.25 10.04 -9.62
N SER A 152 -11.51 10.67 -8.69
CA SER A 152 -10.14 10.28 -8.39
C SER A 152 -9.22 10.36 -9.61
N TRP A 153 -8.25 9.48 -9.65
CA TRP A 153 -7.26 9.38 -10.72
C TRP A 153 -7.87 9.04 -12.09
N ASP A 154 -9.07 8.47 -12.12
CA ASP A 154 -9.80 8.22 -13.38
C ASP A 154 -10.12 9.49 -14.18
N ALA A 155 -10.06 10.66 -13.54
CA ALA A 155 -10.24 11.96 -14.20
C ALA A 155 -8.93 12.56 -14.70
N VAL A 156 -7.77 12.05 -14.28
CA VAL A 156 -6.46 12.68 -14.53
C VAL A 156 -5.80 12.05 -15.76
N PRO A 157 -5.53 12.81 -16.83
CA PRO A 157 -4.87 12.27 -18.02
C PRO A 157 -3.53 11.62 -17.70
N GLY A 158 -3.31 10.43 -18.23
CA GLY A 158 -2.10 9.64 -18.02
C GLY A 158 -1.97 9.03 -16.63
N ALA A 159 -2.97 9.18 -15.74
CA ALA A 159 -2.98 8.51 -14.45
C ALA A 159 -3.45 7.05 -14.57
N GLU A 160 -3.12 6.26 -13.58
CA GLU A 160 -3.58 4.88 -13.48
C GLU A 160 -5.06 4.84 -13.06
N HIS A 161 -5.84 4.06 -13.79
CA HIS A 161 -7.27 3.90 -13.51
C HIS A 161 -7.55 3.03 -12.28
N SER A 162 -8.66 3.33 -11.61
CA SER A 162 -9.17 2.59 -10.44
C SER A 162 -9.21 1.07 -10.65
N ARG A 163 -9.57 0.62 -11.85
CA ARG A 163 -9.57 -0.80 -12.20
C ARG A 163 -8.18 -1.44 -12.12
N GLY A 164 -7.16 -0.76 -12.62
CA GLY A 164 -5.77 -1.24 -12.57
C GLY A 164 -5.27 -1.31 -11.12
N MET A 165 -5.53 -0.25 -10.35
CA MET A 165 -5.17 -0.20 -8.92
C MET A 165 -5.86 -1.30 -8.11
N TYR A 166 -7.15 -1.56 -8.36
CA TYR A 166 -7.87 -2.68 -7.73
C TYR A 166 -7.21 -4.03 -8.07
N GLY A 167 -6.90 -4.25 -9.35
CA GLY A 167 -6.22 -5.50 -9.79
C GLY A 167 -4.86 -5.68 -9.11
N ARG A 168 -4.06 -4.60 -8.98
CA ARG A 168 -2.78 -4.65 -8.25
C ARG A 168 -2.95 -4.93 -6.77
N ALA A 169 -3.98 -4.38 -6.14
CA ALA A 169 -4.30 -4.68 -4.74
C ALA A 169 -4.62 -6.18 -4.55
N VAL A 170 -5.45 -6.77 -5.44
CA VAL A 170 -5.74 -8.20 -5.43
C VAL A 170 -4.47 -9.03 -5.62
N CYS A 171 -3.62 -8.67 -6.61
CA CYS A 171 -2.33 -9.33 -6.82
C CYS A 171 -1.45 -9.32 -5.57
N SER A 172 -1.40 -8.18 -4.87
CA SER A 172 -0.65 -8.04 -3.62
C SER A 172 -1.24 -8.92 -2.51
N TRP A 173 -2.57 -8.98 -2.39
CA TRP A 173 -3.24 -9.87 -1.45
C TRP A 173 -2.99 -11.35 -1.75
N MET A 174 -2.98 -11.75 -3.03
CA MET A 174 -2.63 -13.13 -3.41
C MET A 174 -1.25 -13.51 -2.91
N ARG A 175 -0.23 -12.66 -3.12
CA ARG A 175 1.12 -12.95 -2.65
C ARG A 175 1.21 -13.00 -1.11
N MET A 176 0.54 -12.10 -0.41
CA MET A 176 0.51 -12.12 1.06
C MET A 176 -0.22 -13.36 1.59
N ARG A 177 -1.32 -13.78 0.94
CA ARG A 177 -2.02 -15.03 1.24
C ARG A 177 -1.11 -16.25 1.04
N ASP A 178 -0.34 -16.28 -0.05
CA ASP A 178 0.58 -17.38 -0.33
C ASP A 178 1.63 -17.52 0.79
N LEU A 179 2.19 -16.40 1.28
CA LEU A 179 3.10 -16.40 2.44
C LEU A 179 2.42 -16.98 3.70
N ALA A 180 1.15 -16.65 3.92
CA ALA A 180 0.38 -17.20 5.04
C ALA A 180 0.17 -18.72 4.88
N MET A 181 -0.08 -19.18 3.66
CA MET A 181 -0.18 -20.61 3.34
C MET A 181 1.18 -21.33 3.51
N GLU A 182 2.29 -20.66 3.21
CA GLU A 182 3.67 -21.14 3.45
C GLU A 182 4.03 -21.17 4.94
N GLY A 183 3.23 -20.55 5.82
CA GLY A 183 3.39 -20.67 7.28
C GLY A 183 3.55 -19.37 8.05
N ALA A 184 3.67 -18.22 7.37
CA ALA A 184 3.74 -16.93 8.03
C ALA A 184 2.40 -16.61 8.73
N LYS A 185 2.48 -16.17 10.00
CA LYS A 185 1.31 -15.79 10.82
C LYS A 185 1.15 -14.28 10.91
N THR A 186 2.24 -13.55 10.82
CA THR A 186 2.26 -12.10 10.91
C THR A 186 3.06 -11.52 9.74
N ILE A 187 2.36 -10.83 8.85
CA ILE A 187 2.93 -10.28 7.61
C ILE A 187 2.79 -8.76 7.62
N VAL A 188 3.89 -8.05 7.41
CA VAL A 188 3.88 -6.59 7.25
C VAL A 188 3.96 -6.25 5.76
N CYS A 189 3.09 -5.36 5.30
CA CYS A 189 3.06 -4.85 3.93
C CYS A 189 3.33 -3.35 3.93
N VAL A 190 4.45 -2.92 3.35
CA VAL A 190 4.80 -1.50 3.26
C VAL A 190 4.48 -0.96 1.87
N SER A 191 3.59 0.03 1.80
CA SER A 191 3.12 0.60 0.54
C SER A 191 2.85 2.11 0.67
N HIS A 192 1.95 2.63 -0.14
CA HIS A 192 1.70 4.05 -0.36
C HIS A 192 0.23 4.40 -0.13
N GLY A 193 -0.03 5.70 0.08
CA GLY A 193 -1.37 6.18 0.41
C GLY A 193 -2.43 5.79 -0.64
N GLY A 194 -2.14 5.96 -1.93
CA GLY A 194 -3.06 5.63 -3.00
C GLY A 194 -3.37 4.13 -3.11
N LEU A 195 -2.34 3.28 -3.07
CA LEU A 195 -2.56 1.83 -3.18
C LEU A 195 -3.18 1.23 -1.91
N ILE A 196 -2.84 1.73 -0.72
CA ILE A 196 -3.46 1.28 0.54
C ILE A 196 -4.98 1.47 0.52
N GLN A 197 -5.48 2.55 -0.12
CA GLN A 197 -6.92 2.71 -0.34
C GLN A 197 -7.53 1.48 -1.00
N TRP A 198 -6.84 0.91 -1.99
CA TRP A 198 -7.33 -0.24 -2.75
C TRP A 198 -7.09 -1.58 -2.06
N LEU A 199 -6.01 -1.71 -1.29
CA LEU A 199 -5.82 -2.87 -0.42
C LEU A 199 -6.99 -3.00 0.57
N ILE A 200 -7.38 -1.91 1.22
CA ILE A 200 -8.50 -1.93 2.16
C ILE A 200 -9.83 -2.13 1.43
N ARG A 201 -10.10 -1.37 0.36
CA ARG A 201 -11.37 -1.44 -0.39
C ARG A 201 -11.65 -2.79 -1.00
N SER A 202 -10.63 -3.48 -1.48
CA SER A 202 -10.79 -4.79 -2.10
C SER A 202 -11.36 -5.81 -1.12
N THR A 203 -11.10 -5.68 0.19
CA THR A 203 -11.65 -6.56 1.23
C THR A 203 -13.13 -6.31 1.52
N PHE A 204 -13.68 -5.16 1.10
CA PHE A 204 -15.10 -4.83 1.17
C PHE A 204 -15.81 -4.99 -0.18
N GLY A 205 -15.09 -5.43 -1.23
CA GLY A 205 -15.64 -5.48 -2.59
C GLY A 205 -15.93 -4.11 -3.21
N VAL A 206 -15.45 -3.02 -2.59
CA VAL A 206 -15.71 -1.64 -3.01
C VAL A 206 -14.77 -1.25 -4.14
N ARG A 207 -15.33 -0.76 -5.23
CA ARG A 207 -14.62 -0.36 -6.47
C ARG A 207 -14.67 1.13 -6.74
N THR A 208 -15.19 1.91 -5.81
CA THR A 208 -15.25 3.37 -5.89
C THR A 208 -14.18 4.01 -5.02
N TRP A 209 -13.74 5.21 -5.43
CA TRP A 209 -12.69 5.92 -4.71
C TRP A 209 -13.14 6.53 -3.38
N LEU A 210 -14.37 6.99 -3.30
CA LEU A 210 -14.92 7.61 -2.09
C LEU A 210 -15.72 6.59 -1.25
N PRO A 211 -15.80 6.79 0.08
CA PRO A 211 -15.07 7.76 0.89
C PRO A 211 -13.60 7.40 1.06
N LEU A 212 -12.75 8.40 1.35
CA LEU A 212 -11.33 8.19 1.60
C LEU A 212 -11.08 7.64 3.00
N ILE A 213 -10.11 6.74 3.10
CA ILE A 213 -9.63 6.16 4.35
C ILE A 213 -8.34 6.89 4.75
N PRO A 214 -8.20 7.38 5.99
CA PRO A 214 -6.98 8.03 6.43
C PRO A 214 -5.76 7.11 6.26
N SER A 215 -4.65 7.67 5.76
CA SER A 215 -3.37 6.97 5.65
C SER A 215 -2.22 7.94 5.92
N SER A 216 -1.77 8.01 7.17
CA SER A 216 -0.64 8.85 7.61
C SER A 216 0.69 8.17 7.27
N ASN A 217 1.78 8.94 7.16
CA ASN A 217 3.12 8.36 7.06
C ASN A 217 3.41 7.46 8.26
N CYS A 218 3.88 6.26 8.03
CA CYS A 218 3.99 5.16 9.00
C CYS A 218 2.69 4.86 9.77
N GLY A 219 1.53 5.23 9.21
CA GLY A 219 0.23 4.75 9.70
C GLY A 219 0.09 3.26 9.46
N ILE A 220 -0.32 2.53 10.49
CA ILE A 220 -0.44 1.07 10.52
C ILE A 220 -1.92 0.71 10.53
N SER A 221 -2.34 -0.15 9.64
CA SER A 221 -3.67 -0.75 9.65
C SER A 221 -3.53 -2.26 9.83
N GLN A 222 -4.35 -2.85 10.69
CA GLN A 222 -4.33 -4.29 10.99
C GLN A 222 -5.53 -4.95 10.34
N PHE A 223 -5.29 -6.07 9.66
CA PHE A 223 -6.30 -6.94 9.09
C PHE A 223 -6.05 -8.37 9.59
N ASP A 224 -7.03 -8.91 10.29
CA ASP A 224 -6.96 -10.25 10.87
C ASP A 224 -7.82 -11.20 10.06
N VAL A 225 -7.31 -12.41 9.87
CA VAL A 225 -7.98 -13.52 9.19
C VAL A 225 -7.95 -14.73 10.11
N GLU A 226 -9.12 -15.25 10.45
CA GLU A 226 -9.32 -16.43 11.27
C GLU A 226 -9.98 -17.51 10.41
N PRO A 227 -9.31 -18.65 10.14
CA PRO A 227 -9.93 -19.74 9.39
C PRO A 227 -11.06 -20.38 10.21
N THR A 228 -12.19 -20.61 9.56
CA THR A 228 -13.37 -21.21 10.19
C THR A 228 -13.39 -22.73 10.11
N GLY A 229 -12.45 -23.35 9.35
CA GLY A 229 -12.41 -24.78 9.08
C GLY A 229 -13.43 -25.26 8.05
N ASP A 230 -13.37 -26.54 7.68
CA ASP A 230 -14.33 -27.25 6.81
C ASP A 230 -14.64 -26.58 5.45
N GLY A 231 -13.72 -25.78 4.92
CA GLY A 231 -13.87 -25.11 3.62
C GLY A 231 -14.88 -23.97 3.62
N LEU A 232 -15.28 -23.49 4.79
CA LEU A 232 -16.10 -22.28 4.93
C LEU A 232 -15.25 -21.01 4.73
N PRO A 233 -15.90 -19.87 4.36
CA PRO A 233 -15.20 -18.58 4.28
C PRO A 233 -14.53 -18.23 5.61
N ALA A 234 -13.32 -17.73 5.56
CA ALA A 234 -12.61 -17.24 6.75
C ALA A 234 -13.33 -16.03 7.36
N PHE A 235 -13.28 -15.91 8.68
CA PHE A 235 -13.66 -14.66 9.34
C PHE A 235 -12.53 -13.65 9.14
N ALA A 236 -12.86 -12.44 8.68
CA ALA A 236 -11.88 -11.41 8.40
C ALA A 236 -12.36 -10.03 8.90
N GLN A 237 -11.47 -9.27 9.52
CA GLN A 237 -11.81 -7.97 10.11
C GLN A 237 -10.66 -6.97 10.08
N TRP A 238 -11.00 -5.68 10.12
CA TRP A 238 -10.08 -4.56 10.33
C TRP A 238 -10.23 -4.03 11.76
N PRO A 239 -9.53 -4.56 12.77
CA PRO A 239 -9.62 -4.05 14.13
C PRO A 239 -8.98 -2.68 14.31
N MET A 240 -8.10 -2.28 13.38
CA MET A 240 -7.36 -1.02 13.47
C MET A 240 -7.08 -0.44 12.10
N ILE A 241 -7.34 0.84 11.91
CA ILE A 241 -7.03 1.57 10.67
C ILE A 241 -6.26 2.85 11.00
N ASN A 242 -5.10 3.02 10.33
CA ASN A 242 -4.25 4.22 10.41
C ASN A 242 -3.79 4.56 11.85
N PHE A 243 -3.46 3.56 12.64
CA PHE A 243 -2.81 3.76 13.94
C PHE A 243 -1.40 4.34 13.74
N ARG A 244 -1.01 5.24 14.61
CA ARG A 244 0.36 5.77 14.65
C ARG A 244 1.02 5.34 15.96
N ALA A 245 2.17 4.69 15.84
CA ALA A 245 2.93 4.30 17.02
C ALA A 245 3.24 5.55 17.89
N PRO A 246 3.26 5.42 19.22
CA PRO A 246 3.72 6.48 20.11
C PRO A 246 5.10 6.98 19.65
N ASP A 247 5.35 8.28 19.82
CA ASP A 247 6.57 8.99 19.41
C ASP A 247 6.71 9.36 17.93
N VAL A 248 5.80 8.90 17.07
CA VAL A 248 5.66 9.49 15.74
C VAL A 248 4.97 10.83 15.88
N GLY A 249 5.73 11.91 16.06
CA GLY A 249 5.21 13.27 16.23
C GLY A 249 4.10 13.60 15.23
N ILE A 250 3.24 14.56 15.58
CA ILE A 250 2.06 14.97 14.80
C ILE A 250 2.48 15.17 13.34
N GLY A 251 2.23 14.15 12.52
CA GLY A 251 2.53 14.17 11.08
C GLY A 251 1.59 15.13 10.37
N ILE A 252 2.07 15.65 9.25
CA ILE A 252 1.26 16.40 8.28
C ILE A 252 -0.07 15.67 8.07
N LYS A 253 -1.16 16.42 7.91
CA LYS A 253 -2.48 15.90 7.54
C LYS A 253 -2.35 14.87 6.44
N PRO A 254 -3.19 13.82 6.41
CA PRO A 254 -3.19 12.84 5.33
C PRO A 254 -3.16 13.57 3.99
N THR A 255 -2.07 13.45 3.26
CA THR A 255 -1.97 13.92 1.88
C THR A 255 -2.27 12.72 1.00
N PHE A 256 -3.24 12.89 0.15
CA PHE A 256 -3.68 11.94 -0.84
C PHE A 256 -2.59 11.70 -1.90
#